data_55e396aa46e1bdc5d14f2b8ce5e75d57
#
_entry.id   55e396aa46e1bdc5d14f2b8ce5e75d57
#
_cell.length_a   1.000
_cell.length_b   1.000
_cell.length_c   1.000
_cell.angle_alpha   90.00
_cell.angle_beta   90.00
_cell.angle_gamma   90.00
#
_symmetry.space_group_name_H-M   'P 1'
#
loop_
_entity.id
_entity.type
_entity.pdbx_description
1 polymer ?
#
loop_
_entity_poly.entity_id
_entity_poly.type
_entity_poly.pdbx_seq_one_letter_code
_entity_poly.pdbx_strand_id
1 'polypeptide(L)'
;GERLIIADETAEATAQAAKVESWTREDINVDLTGVIAQHPLNGQGYDYDVPMFHGDYVTTEQGTGLVHIAPGHGFDDWQLATVKHGIEVPMTVAEDGSFYDHIPLFAGLTVYNQKGKDGTALGPILKAMIEAGGLLAKGKLEHSYPHSWRSKAPLIFRNTAQWFISMEEKGLRDGALKALSETGFVPEQGRNRITSMIESRPDWCVSRQRVWGVPLPIFVRKSDGQPLRDPAVIERIAEAYEQEGGDAWFNSPASRFLGDDYDPDDFEQGKDVVEVWFDSGATHAFVLERRPELKWPADLYLEG
;
A
#
# COMPACT_ATOMS: atom_id res chain seq x y z
N GLY A 1 -16.60 4.55 -38.69
CA GLY A 1 -16.12 3.42 -37.91
C GLY A 1 -15.26 3.90 -36.76
N GLU A 2 -15.17 3.13 -35.73
CA GLU A 2 -14.29 3.39 -34.57
C GLU A 2 -12.86 2.97 -34.94
N ARG A 3 -11.86 3.71 -34.44
CA ARG A 3 -10.45 3.39 -34.64
C ARG A 3 -9.86 2.98 -33.28
N LEU A 4 -9.14 1.87 -33.29
CA LEU A 4 -8.46 1.35 -32.11
C LEU A 4 -6.97 1.20 -32.39
N ILE A 5 -6.15 1.51 -31.39
CA ILE A 5 -4.71 1.26 -31.42
C ILE A 5 -4.47 -0.01 -30.62
N ILE A 6 -3.94 -1.03 -31.27
CA ILE A 6 -3.60 -2.33 -30.65
C ILE A 6 -2.32 -2.87 -31.26
N ALA A 7 -1.63 -3.76 -30.58
CA ALA A 7 -0.46 -4.43 -31.13
C ALA A 7 -0.87 -5.34 -32.30
N ASP A 8 -0.04 -5.40 -33.34
CA ASP A 8 -0.32 -6.18 -34.52
C ASP A 8 -0.54 -7.66 -34.22
N GLU A 9 0.28 -8.23 -33.36
CA GLU A 9 0.23 -9.65 -32.98
C GLU A 9 -1.07 -10.02 -32.27
N THR A 10 -1.72 -9.06 -31.61
CA THR A 10 -2.94 -9.29 -30.83
C THR A 10 -4.24 -8.87 -31.51
N ALA A 11 -4.14 -8.25 -32.70
CA ALA A 11 -5.28 -7.65 -33.41
C ALA A 11 -6.41 -8.64 -33.68
N GLU A 12 -6.09 -9.80 -34.27
CA GLU A 12 -7.08 -10.84 -34.59
C GLU A 12 -7.74 -11.40 -33.34
N ALA A 13 -6.95 -11.74 -32.32
CA ALA A 13 -7.46 -12.26 -31.05
C ALA A 13 -8.36 -11.25 -30.32
N THR A 14 -7.99 -9.97 -30.38
CA THR A 14 -8.78 -8.87 -29.79
C THR A 14 -10.10 -8.70 -30.53
N ALA A 15 -10.09 -8.68 -31.86
CA ALA A 15 -11.31 -8.60 -32.67
C ALA A 15 -12.26 -9.76 -32.41
N GLN A 16 -11.74 -10.98 -32.31
CA GLN A 16 -12.51 -12.16 -31.97
C GLN A 16 -13.12 -12.08 -30.57
N ALA A 17 -12.32 -11.69 -29.57
CA ALA A 17 -12.80 -11.53 -28.18
C ALA A 17 -13.87 -10.43 -28.06
N ALA A 18 -13.72 -9.35 -28.80
CA ALA A 18 -14.68 -8.25 -28.89
C ALA A 18 -15.89 -8.55 -29.78
N LYS A 19 -15.91 -9.70 -30.45
CA LYS A 19 -16.96 -10.10 -31.43
C LYS A 19 -17.13 -9.09 -32.56
N VAL A 20 -16.04 -8.53 -33.02
CA VAL A 20 -16.02 -7.64 -34.21
C VAL A 20 -16.07 -8.48 -35.46
N GLU A 21 -17.14 -8.37 -36.26
CA GLU A 21 -17.37 -9.19 -37.47
C GLU A 21 -16.45 -8.81 -38.64
N SER A 22 -16.07 -7.53 -38.73
CA SER A 22 -15.18 -7.04 -39.78
C SER A 22 -14.35 -5.87 -39.30
N TRP A 23 -13.08 -5.88 -39.65
CA TRP A 23 -12.15 -4.80 -39.34
C TRP A 23 -11.11 -4.66 -40.48
N THR A 24 -10.50 -3.51 -40.57
CA THR A 24 -9.44 -3.24 -41.53
C THR A 24 -8.23 -2.68 -40.82
N ARG A 25 -7.04 -3.13 -41.18
CA ARG A 25 -5.79 -2.59 -40.68
C ARG A 25 -5.46 -1.30 -41.40
N GLU A 26 -5.10 -0.27 -40.66
CA GLU A 26 -4.47 0.93 -41.18
C GLU A 26 -2.97 0.84 -40.83
N ASP A 27 -2.09 0.88 -41.84
CA ASP A 27 -0.64 0.88 -41.63
C ASP A 27 -0.19 2.26 -41.12
N ILE A 28 -0.34 2.44 -39.81
CA ILE A 28 0.08 3.66 -39.10
C ILE A 28 1.19 3.25 -38.13
N ASN A 29 2.38 3.80 -38.33
CA ASN A 29 3.43 3.70 -37.32
C ASN A 29 3.18 4.80 -36.31
N VAL A 30 2.60 4.45 -35.16
CA VAL A 30 2.27 5.39 -34.08
C VAL A 30 3.33 5.29 -32.97
N ASP A 31 4.08 6.36 -32.78
CA ASP A 31 4.89 6.51 -31.58
C ASP A 31 3.99 6.98 -30.43
N LEU A 32 3.81 6.14 -29.42
CA LEU A 32 3.00 6.43 -28.25
C LEU A 32 3.81 7.09 -27.11
N THR A 33 5.09 7.34 -27.32
CA THR A 33 5.96 7.97 -26.32
C THR A 33 5.49 9.40 -26.01
N GLY A 34 5.17 9.66 -24.74
CA GLY A 34 4.69 10.97 -24.30
C GLY A 34 3.26 11.32 -24.70
N VAL A 35 2.51 10.37 -25.24
CA VAL A 35 1.07 10.57 -25.50
C VAL A 35 0.35 10.61 -24.14
N ILE A 36 -0.59 11.54 -24.05
CA ILE A 36 -1.52 11.64 -22.91
C ILE A 36 -2.90 11.22 -23.41
N ALA A 37 -3.43 10.16 -22.81
CA ALA A 37 -4.78 9.72 -23.08
C ALA A 37 -5.78 10.43 -22.17
N GLN A 38 -7.01 10.53 -22.62
CA GLN A 38 -8.12 11.05 -21.84
C GLN A 38 -8.80 9.91 -21.09
N HIS A 39 -9.14 10.13 -19.82
CA HIS A 39 -9.89 9.14 -19.05
C HIS A 39 -11.28 8.91 -19.65
N PRO A 40 -11.81 7.67 -19.76
CA PRO A 40 -13.12 7.41 -20.34
C PRO A 40 -14.28 8.16 -19.67
N LEU A 41 -14.15 8.45 -18.36
CA LEU A 41 -15.14 9.22 -17.60
C LEU A 41 -14.77 10.70 -17.44
N ASN A 42 -13.96 11.25 -18.35
CA ASN A 42 -13.67 12.70 -18.38
C ASN A 42 -14.98 13.51 -18.47
N GLY A 43 -15.05 14.62 -17.74
CA GLY A 43 -16.28 15.40 -17.56
C GLY A 43 -17.24 14.89 -16.49
N GLN A 44 -16.88 13.77 -15.82
CA GLN A 44 -17.65 13.16 -14.75
C GLN A 44 -16.87 13.07 -13.42
N GLY A 45 -15.89 13.95 -13.24
CA GLY A 45 -15.03 14.01 -12.07
C GLY A 45 -13.70 13.25 -12.22
N TYR A 46 -13.41 12.71 -13.41
CA TYR A 46 -12.16 12.05 -13.77
C TYR A 46 -11.38 12.87 -14.81
N ASP A 47 -11.22 14.17 -14.51
CA ASP A 47 -10.67 15.18 -15.42
C ASP A 47 -9.15 15.33 -15.22
N TYR A 48 -8.41 14.24 -15.30
CA TYR A 48 -6.96 14.24 -15.17
C TYR A 48 -6.31 13.55 -16.37
N ASP A 49 -5.06 13.89 -16.62
CA ASP A 49 -4.25 13.34 -17.67
C ASP A 49 -3.88 11.88 -17.37
N VAL A 50 -3.97 11.03 -18.39
CA VAL A 50 -3.56 9.62 -18.34
C VAL A 50 -2.32 9.45 -19.22
N PRO A 51 -1.10 9.59 -18.68
CA PRO A 51 0.12 9.48 -19.45
C PRO A 51 0.39 8.03 -19.84
N MET A 52 0.97 7.85 -21.03
CA MET A 52 1.41 6.54 -21.52
C MET A 52 2.90 6.35 -21.24
N PHE A 53 3.24 5.21 -20.65
CA PHE A 53 4.60 4.84 -20.31
C PHE A 53 5.02 3.56 -21.03
N HIS A 54 6.31 3.44 -21.30
CA HIS A 54 6.90 2.18 -21.71
C HIS A 54 7.12 1.28 -20.51
N GLY A 55 6.55 0.06 -20.52
CA GLY A 55 6.68 -0.93 -19.46
C GLY A 55 7.28 -2.24 -19.99
N ASP A 56 8.44 -2.63 -19.47
CA ASP A 56 9.17 -3.83 -19.91
C ASP A 56 8.43 -5.14 -19.62
N TYR A 57 7.43 -5.10 -18.73
CA TYR A 57 6.58 -6.24 -18.38
C TYR A 57 5.34 -6.40 -19.30
N VAL A 58 5.12 -5.46 -20.19
CA VAL A 58 4.02 -5.53 -21.17
C VAL A 58 4.43 -6.40 -22.35
N THR A 59 3.64 -7.43 -22.63
CA THR A 59 3.90 -8.36 -23.72
C THR A 59 2.78 -8.31 -24.77
N THR A 60 3.05 -8.84 -25.96
CA THR A 60 2.07 -9.02 -27.04
C THR A 60 1.50 -10.44 -27.11
N GLU A 61 1.63 -11.22 -26.02
CA GLU A 61 1.11 -12.58 -25.96
C GLU A 61 -0.39 -12.64 -25.69
N GLN A 62 -0.92 -11.58 -25.05
CA GLN A 62 -2.36 -11.47 -24.73
C GLN A 62 -2.81 -10.02 -24.63
N GLY A 63 -4.13 -9.80 -24.67
CA GLY A 63 -4.73 -8.48 -24.55
C GLY A 63 -4.56 -7.64 -25.82
N THR A 64 -4.31 -6.34 -25.66
CA THR A 64 -4.21 -5.37 -26.75
C THR A 64 -2.77 -4.88 -27.01
N GLY A 65 -1.82 -5.29 -26.20
CA GLY A 65 -0.47 -4.70 -26.15
C GLY A 65 -0.42 -3.36 -25.39
N LEU A 66 -1.57 -2.86 -24.94
CA LEU A 66 -1.70 -1.69 -24.09
C LEU A 66 -2.33 -2.12 -22.77
N VAL A 67 -1.70 -1.78 -21.64
CA VAL A 67 -2.12 -2.22 -20.32
C VAL A 67 -2.53 -1.01 -19.49
N HIS A 68 -3.69 -1.10 -18.83
CA HIS A 68 -4.08 -0.13 -17.82
C HIS A 68 -3.19 -0.28 -16.59
N ILE A 69 -2.59 0.81 -16.15
CA ILE A 69 -1.70 0.86 -15.00
C ILE A 69 -2.49 1.36 -13.78
N ALA A 70 -2.48 0.56 -12.70
CA ALA A 70 -3.15 0.87 -11.44
C ALA A 70 -2.15 0.87 -10.27
N PRO A 71 -1.38 1.94 -10.05
CA PRO A 71 -0.29 1.98 -9.08
C PRO A 71 -0.74 1.81 -7.62
N GLY A 72 -2.00 2.04 -7.31
CA GLY A 72 -2.58 1.76 -5.98
C GLY A 72 -2.95 0.29 -5.76
N HIS A 73 -2.85 -0.56 -6.78
CA HIS A 73 -3.35 -1.94 -6.74
C HIS A 73 -2.37 -2.99 -7.27
N GLY A 74 -1.27 -2.58 -7.94
CA GLY A 74 -0.24 -3.46 -8.47
C GLY A 74 1.17 -2.98 -8.16
N PHE A 75 2.07 -3.92 -7.79
CA PHE A 75 3.44 -3.57 -7.43
C PHE A 75 4.25 -3.08 -8.65
N ASP A 76 4.17 -3.77 -9.79
CA ASP A 76 4.88 -3.38 -11.01
C ASP A 76 4.35 -2.04 -11.54
N ASP A 77 3.04 -1.83 -11.45
CA ASP A 77 2.40 -0.57 -11.80
C ASP A 77 2.87 0.58 -10.90
N TRP A 78 3.01 0.31 -9.59
CA TRP A 78 3.54 1.28 -8.64
C TRP A 78 5.01 1.62 -8.93
N GLN A 79 5.83 0.61 -9.21
CA GLN A 79 7.24 0.81 -9.59
C GLN A 79 7.35 1.70 -10.83
N LEU A 80 6.56 1.42 -11.85
CA LEU A 80 6.58 2.19 -13.08
C LEU A 80 6.00 3.60 -12.88
N ALA A 81 4.79 3.72 -12.40
CA ALA A 81 4.09 4.99 -12.35
C ALA A 81 4.61 5.91 -11.23
N THR A 82 4.81 5.38 -10.01
CA THR A 82 5.15 6.20 -8.86
C THR A 82 6.65 6.36 -8.70
N VAL A 83 7.41 5.25 -8.65
CA VAL A 83 8.85 5.32 -8.39
C VAL A 83 9.61 5.92 -9.57
N LYS A 84 9.30 5.49 -10.80
CA LYS A 84 10.02 5.94 -12.00
C LYS A 84 9.50 7.28 -12.54
N HIS A 85 8.20 7.53 -12.48
CA HIS A 85 7.55 8.69 -13.12
C HIS A 85 6.91 9.69 -12.16
N GLY A 86 6.94 9.46 -10.83
CA GLY A 86 6.48 10.40 -9.81
C GLY A 86 4.97 10.61 -9.76
N ILE A 87 4.18 9.68 -10.29
CA ILE A 87 2.71 9.75 -10.21
C ILE A 87 2.27 9.52 -8.77
N GLU A 88 1.53 10.44 -8.20
CA GLU A 88 0.91 10.27 -6.90
C GLU A 88 -0.23 9.26 -6.94
N VAL A 89 -0.29 8.42 -5.92
CA VAL A 89 -1.33 7.39 -5.81
C VAL A 89 -2.42 7.87 -4.85
N PRO A 90 -3.61 8.19 -5.35
CA PRO A 90 -4.70 8.59 -4.47
C PRO A 90 -5.21 7.41 -3.63
N MET A 91 -5.71 7.69 -2.45
CA MET A 91 -6.44 6.72 -1.65
C MET A 91 -7.86 6.56 -2.20
N THR A 92 -8.17 5.38 -2.73
CA THR A 92 -9.44 5.13 -3.43
C THR A 92 -10.38 4.22 -2.64
N VAL A 93 -9.83 3.21 -1.95
CA VAL A 93 -10.60 2.18 -1.24
C VAL A 93 -10.31 2.24 0.26
N ALA A 94 -11.35 2.34 1.05
CA ALA A 94 -11.32 2.38 2.51
C ALA A 94 -11.08 0.98 3.13
N GLU A 95 -10.94 0.92 4.45
CA GLU A 95 -10.62 -0.31 5.19
C GLU A 95 -11.72 -1.38 5.10
N ASP A 96 -12.97 -0.96 4.96
CA ASP A 96 -14.13 -1.84 4.81
C ASP A 96 -14.35 -2.31 3.36
N GLY A 97 -13.49 -1.88 2.43
CA GLY A 97 -13.57 -2.20 1.01
C GLY A 97 -14.55 -1.32 0.23
N SER A 98 -15.05 -0.24 0.80
CA SER A 98 -15.84 0.76 0.10
C SER A 98 -14.96 1.81 -0.56
N PHE A 99 -15.44 2.46 -1.61
CA PHE A 99 -14.79 3.65 -2.14
C PHE A 99 -15.00 4.84 -1.20
N TYR A 100 -13.95 5.64 -1.01
CA TYR A 100 -14.03 6.87 -0.21
C TYR A 100 -15.04 7.87 -0.78
N ASP A 101 -15.56 8.76 0.07
CA ASP A 101 -16.58 9.76 -0.29
C ASP A 101 -16.13 10.74 -1.37
N HIS A 102 -14.83 10.95 -1.53
CA HIS A 102 -14.26 11.83 -2.57
C HIS A 102 -14.17 11.17 -3.95
N ILE A 103 -14.47 9.87 -4.08
CA ILE A 103 -14.42 9.18 -5.37
C ILE A 103 -15.69 9.48 -6.18
N PRO A 104 -15.56 10.17 -7.32
CA PRO A 104 -16.73 10.54 -8.13
C PRO A 104 -17.53 9.32 -8.57
N LEU A 105 -18.83 9.46 -8.66
CA LEU A 105 -19.81 8.44 -9.12
C LEU A 105 -19.91 7.16 -8.27
N PHE A 106 -18.84 6.76 -7.56
CA PHE A 106 -18.73 5.43 -6.94
C PHE A 106 -18.56 5.48 -5.42
N ALA A 107 -18.62 6.65 -4.80
CA ALA A 107 -18.51 6.82 -3.35
C ALA A 107 -19.43 5.87 -2.58
N GLY A 108 -18.90 5.21 -1.54
CA GLY A 108 -19.64 4.27 -0.69
C GLY A 108 -19.95 2.90 -1.32
N LEU A 109 -19.69 2.71 -2.62
CA LEU A 109 -19.84 1.40 -3.26
C LEU A 109 -18.70 0.47 -2.88
N THR A 110 -18.96 -0.82 -2.74
CA THR A 110 -17.99 -1.80 -2.24
C THR A 110 -17.38 -2.64 -3.37
N VAL A 111 -16.07 -2.94 -3.26
CA VAL A 111 -15.36 -3.84 -4.18
C VAL A 111 -15.84 -5.28 -4.02
N TYR A 112 -15.85 -5.77 -2.78
CA TYR A 112 -16.40 -7.08 -2.42
C TYR A 112 -17.50 -6.94 -1.37
N ASN A 113 -18.40 -7.92 -1.33
CA ASN A 113 -19.34 -8.08 -0.24
C ASN A 113 -18.73 -8.90 0.92
N GLN A 114 -19.42 -9.00 2.04
CA GLN A 114 -18.96 -9.75 3.23
C GLN A 114 -18.67 -11.24 2.99
N LYS A 115 -19.15 -11.80 1.86
CA LYS A 115 -18.91 -13.20 1.46
C LYS A 115 -17.75 -13.34 0.48
N GLY A 116 -17.00 -12.25 0.21
CA GLY A 116 -15.89 -12.24 -0.75
C GLY A 116 -16.30 -12.38 -2.21
N LYS A 117 -17.56 -12.11 -2.54
CA LYS A 117 -18.07 -12.03 -3.92
C LYS A 117 -18.14 -10.58 -4.35
N ASP A 118 -18.38 -10.34 -5.64
CA ASP A 118 -18.55 -9.01 -6.21
C ASP A 118 -19.45 -8.14 -5.30
N GLY A 119 -18.94 -6.94 -5.00
CA GLY A 119 -19.65 -5.94 -4.24
C GLY A 119 -20.62 -5.12 -5.09
N THR A 120 -21.00 -3.98 -4.58
CA THR A 120 -21.97 -3.09 -5.23
C THR A 120 -21.37 -2.24 -6.34
N ALA A 121 -20.04 -2.14 -6.44
CA ALA A 121 -19.34 -1.23 -7.37
C ALA A 121 -19.33 -1.75 -8.82
N LEU A 122 -19.20 -3.06 -9.05
CA LEU A 122 -18.98 -3.62 -10.38
C LEU A 122 -20.06 -3.20 -11.40
N GLY A 123 -21.32 -3.30 -11.03
CA GLY A 123 -22.44 -2.94 -11.91
C GLY A 123 -22.44 -1.46 -12.34
N PRO A 124 -22.41 -0.52 -11.39
CA PRO A 124 -22.32 0.92 -11.70
C PRO A 124 -21.10 1.30 -12.52
N ILE A 125 -19.91 0.74 -12.25
CA ILE A 125 -18.68 0.99 -13.03
C ILE A 125 -18.87 0.53 -14.47
N LEU A 126 -19.33 -0.70 -14.69
CA LEU A 126 -19.57 -1.21 -16.04
C LEU A 126 -20.61 -0.36 -16.79
N LYS A 127 -21.67 0.07 -16.11
CA LYS A 127 -22.69 0.95 -16.70
C LYS A 127 -22.10 2.28 -17.13
N ALA A 128 -21.34 2.95 -16.25
CA ALA A 128 -20.70 4.22 -16.56
C ALA A 128 -19.73 4.09 -17.75
N MET A 129 -18.93 3.04 -17.80
CA MET A 129 -18.00 2.77 -18.90
C MET A 129 -18.72 2.53 -20.24
N ILE A 130 -19.87 1.83 -20.23
CA ILE A 130 -20.71 1.62 -21.42
C ILE A 130 -21.30 2.95 -21.90
N GLU A 131 -21.87 3.74 -21.00
CA GLU A 131 -22.49 5.04 -21.31
C GLU A 131 -21.47 6.04 -21.85
N ALA A 132 -20.22 5.99 -21.37
CA ALA A 132 -19.12 6.81 -21.86
C ALA A 132 -18.50 6.29 -23.19
N GLY A 133 -18.92 5.13 -23.69
CA GLY A 133 -18.29 4.50 -24.88
C GLY A 133 -16.88 3.97 -24.61
N GLY A 134 -16.47 3.85 -23.35
CA GLY A 134 -15.11 3.42 -22.94
C GLY A 134 -14.98 1.90 -22.79
N LEU A 135 -16.00 1.12 -23.03
CA LEU A 135 -15.98 -0.34 -22.90
C LEU A 135 -16.20 -1.02 -24.26
N LEU A 136 -15.15 -1.54 -24.86
CA LEU A 136 -15.23 -2.28 -26.11
C LEU A 136 -15.91 -3.64 -25.93
N ALA A 137 -15.43 -4.43 -24.98
CA ALA A 137 -15.98 -5.75 -24.66
C ALA A 137 -15.69 -6.14 -23.22
N LYS A 138 -16.40 -7.14 -22.69
CA LYS A 138 -16.10 -7.74 -21.39
C LYS A 138 -16.05 -9.26 -21.52
N GLY A 139 -15.19 -9.87 -20.71
CA GLY A 139 -15.05 -11.32 -20.61
C GLY A 139 -14.94 -11.78 -19.17
N LYS A 140 -14.71 -13.06 -18.99
CA LYS A 140 -14.34 -13.68 -17.72
C LYS A 140 -12.97 -14.32 -17.88
N LEU A 141 -12.11 -14.09 -16.91
CA LEU A 141 -10.81 -14.73 -16.81
C LEU A 141 -10.78 -15.53 -15.52
N GLU A 142 -10.37 -16.78 -15.61
CA GLU A 142 -10.10 -17.62 -14.44
C GLU A 142 -8.59 -17.63 -14.21
N HIS A 143 -8.17 -17.14 -13.06
CA HIS A 143 -6.75 -17.06 -12.69
C HIS A 143 -6.57 -17.24 -11.19
N SER A 144 -5.34 -17.55 -10.77
CA SER A 144 -4.98 -17.60 -9.36
C SER A 144 -5.03 -16.19 -8.77
N TYR A 145 -5.69 -16.04 -7.61
CA TYR A 145 -5.80 -14.75 -6.93
C TYR A 145 -5.49 -14.93 -5.43
N PRO A 146 -4.76 -14.00 -4.81
CA PRO A 146 -4.42 -14.12 -3.40
C PRO A 146 -5.66 -14.00 -2.52
N HIS A 147 -5.75 -14.93 -1.56
CA HIS A 147 -6.81 -14.96 -0.57
C HIS A 147 -6.22 -14.90 0.85
N SER A 148 -6.95 -14.32 1.77
CA SER A 148 -6.60 -14.37 3.19
C SER A 148 -6.56 -15.82 3.67
N TRP A 149 -5.43 -16.23 4.25
CA TRP A 149 -5.29 -17.58 4.79
C TRP A 149 -6.28 -17.87 5.92
N ARG A 150 -6.73 -16.84 6.64
CA ARG A 150 -7.65 -16.93 7.77
C ARG A 150 -9.12 -16.91 7.34
N SER A 151 -9.55 -15.85 6.65
CA SER A 151 -10.95 -15.69 6.22
C SER A 151 -11.29 -16.40 4.92
N LYS A 152 -10.29 -16.81 4.14
CA LYS A 152 -10.43 -17.37 2.79
C LYS A 152 -11.07 -16.39 1.78
N ALA A 153 -11.28 -15.14 2.16
CA ALA A 153 -11.78 -14.10 1.27
C ALA A 153 -10.68 -13.57 0.34
N PRO A 154 -11.00 -13.11 -0.87
CA PRO A 154 -10.04 -12.46 -1.75
C PRO A 154 -9.49 -11.20 -1.08
N LEU A 155 -8.22 -10.90 -1.33
CA LEU A 155 -7.58 -9.69 -0.83
C LEU A 155 -7.95 -8.49 -1.71
N ILE A 156 -8.00 -7.29 -1.12
CA ILE A 156 -8.01 -6.03 -1.84
C ILE A 156 -6.63 -5.41 -1.72
N PHE A 157 -5.95 -5.22 -2.84
CA PHE A 157 -4.76 -4.40 -2.89
C PHE A 157 -5.21 -2.94 -2.89
N ARG A 158 -4.81 -2.19 -1.87
CA ARG A 158 -5.17 -0.78 -1.72
C ARG A 158 -4.01 0.04 -1.19
N ASN A 159 -3.97 1.30 -1.58
CA ASN A 159 -3.05 2.24 -0.98
C ASN A 159 -3.47 2.51 0.47
N THR A 160 -2.53 2.43 1.39
CA THR A 160 -2.76 2.64 2.83
C THR A 160 -1.58 3.43 3.39
N ALA A 161 -1.87 4.50 4.11
CA ALA A 161 -0.83 5.24 4.84
C ALA A 161 -0.12 4.31 5.82
N GLN A 162 1.21 4.36 5.86
CA GLN A 162 2.04 3.51 6.68
C GLN A 162 3.14 4.32 7.36
N TRP A 163 3.63 3.78 8.48
CA TRP A 163 4.74 4.34 9.22
C TRP A 163 5.99 3.51 8.98
N PHE A 164 7.10 4.20 8.72
CA PHE A 164 8.38 3.59 8.39
C PHE A 164 9.48 4.06 9.34
N ILE A 165 10.38 3.15 9.70
CA ILE A 165 11.68 3.49 10.26
C ILE A 165 12.66 3.58 9.09
N SER A 166 13.25 4.77 8.91
CA SER A 166 14.26 4.96 7.86
C SER A 166 15.51 4.16 8.16
N MET A 167 16.00 3.44 7.17
CA MET A 167 17.26 2.74 7.25
C MET A 167 18.46 3.69 7.11
N GLU A 168 18.26 4.87 6.50
CA GLU A 168 19.34 5.81 6.14
C GLU A 168 19.46 7.00 7.10
N GLU A 169 18.36 7.69 7.44
CA GLU A 169 18.36 9.01 8.11
C GLU A 169 19.13 9.06 9.42
N LYS A 170 19.17 7.99 10.21
CA LYS A 170 19.86 7.90 11.49
C LYS A 170 21.03 6.92 11.45
N GLY A 171 21.46 6.51 10.25
CA GLY A 171 22.56 5.58 10.07
C GLY A 171 22.25 4.17 10.59
N LEU A 172 20.97 3.75 10.59
CA LEU A 172 20.57 2.44 11.08
C LEU A 172 21.21 1.32 10.26
N ARG A 173 21.24 1.45 8.92
CA ARG A 173 21.89 0.48 8.03
C ARG A 173 23.37 0.34 8.34
N ASP A 174 24.09 1.45 8.42
CA ASP A 174 25.53 1.44 8.70
C ASP A 174 25.83 0.84 10.07
N GLY A 175 25.02 1.19 11.09
CA GLY A 175 25.12 0.62 12.43
C GLY A 175 24.90 -0.89 12.45
N ALA A 176 23.89 -1.38 11.71
CA ALA A 176 23.59 -2.80 11.60
C ALA A 176 24.70 -3.56 10.86
N LEU A 177 25.18 -3.04 9.73
CA LEU A 177 26.29 -3.66 8.98
C LEU A 177 27.58 -3.71 9.81
N LYS A 178 27.89 -2.65 10.56
CA LYS A 178 29.01 -2.65 11.50
C LYS A 178 28.85 -3.74 12.57
N ALA A 179 27.69 -3.82 13.22
CA ALA A 179 27.42 -4.85 14.22
C ALA A 179 27.54 -6.26 13.65
N LEU A 180 27.06 -6.50 12.42
CA LEU A 180 27.21 -7.77 11.73
C LEU A 180 28.69 -8.12 11.46
N SER A 181 29.54 -7.14 11.15
CA SER A 181 30.97 -7.37 10.94
C SER A 181 31.68 -7.84 12.20
N GLU A 182 31.20 -7.44 13.36
CA GLU A 182 31.75 -7.76 14.69
C GLU A 182 31.11 -9.04 15.32
N THR A 183 30.04 -9.57 14.68
CA THR A 183 29.32 -10.74 15.18
C THR A 183 29.92 -12.04 14.66
N GLY A 184 30.08 -13.05 15.54
CA GLY A 184 30.44 -14.41 15.16
C GLY A 184 29.25 -15.18 14.60
N PHE A 185 29.45 -15.91 13.50
CA PHE A 185 28.40 -16.70 12.84
C PHE A 185 28.73 -18.20 12.84
N VAL A 186 27.74 -19.01 13.18
CA VAL A 186 27.80 -20.47 13.08
C VAL A 186 26.53 -20.98 12.43
N PRO A 187 26.55 -21.45 11.20
CA PRO A 187 27.70 -21.53 10.27
C PRO A 187 28.08 -20.14 9.69
N GLU A 188 29.32 -19.99 9.26
CA GLU A 188 29.89 -18.74 8.73
C GLU A 188 29.11 -18.17 7.55
N GLN A 189 28.50 -19.03 6.71
CA GLN A 189 27.69 -18.64 5.56
C GLN A 189 26.48 -17.77 5.93
N GLY A 190 26.01 -17.84 7.16
CA GLY A 190 24.95 -17.00 7.68
C GLY A 190 25.26 -15.50 7.57
N ARG A 191 26.53 -15.13 7.74
CA ARG A 191 27.00 -13.75 7.61
C ARG A 191 26.65 -13.15 6.24
N ASN A 192 27.03 -13.84 5.15
CA ASN A 192 26.83 -13.31 3.80
C ASN A 192 25.35 -13.06 3.51
N ARG A 193 24.49 -14.01 3.92
CA ARG A 193 23.06 -13.88 3.71
C ARG A 193 22.47 -12.68 4.43
N ILE A 194 22.71 -12.52 5.73
CA ILE A 194 22.12 -11.43 6.50
C ILE A 194 22.71 -10.07 6.10
N THR A 195 23.99 -10.01 5.78
CA THR A 195 24.64 -8.78 5.29
C THR A 195 23.96 -8.31 4.01
N SER A 196 23.80 -9.19 3.01
CA SER A 196 23.13 -8.84 1.75
C SER A 196 21.68 -8.42 1.96
N MET A 197 20.96 -9.06 2.90
CA MET A 197 19.59 -8.65 3.25
C MET A 197 19.53 -7.24 3.87
N ILE A 198 20.51 -6.86 4.69
CA ILE A 198 20.55 -5.52 5.30
C ILE A 198 21.00 -4.47 4.29
N GLU A 199 21.97 -4.78 3.42
CA GLU A 199 22.43 -3.88 2.36
C GLU A 199 21.31 -3.43 1.44
N SER A 200 20.44 -4.37 1.06
CA SER A 200 19.33 -4.11 0.12
C SER A 200 17.98 -3.83 0.80
N ARG A 201 17.93 -3.82 2.14
CA ARG A 201 16.67 -3.68 2.87
C ARG A 201 16.07 -2.28 2.65
N PRO A 202 14.81 -2.16 2.20
CA PRO A 202 14.10 -0.89 2.19
C PRO A 202 13.80 -0.41 3.62
N ASP A 203 13.31 0.82 3.75
CA ASP A 203 12.80 1.34 5.01
C ASP A 203 11.81 0.36 5.65
N TRP A 204 11.87 0.24 6.96
CA TRP A 204 11.10 -0.76 7.68
C TRP A 204 9.69 -0.28 7.98
N CYS A 205 8.70 -0.84 7.29
CA CYS A 205 7.29 -0.59 7.58
C CYS A 205 6.91 -1.21 8.93
N VAL A 206 6.65 -0.37 9.93
CA VAL A 206 6.37 -0.80 11.31
C VAL A 206 4.90 -0.75 11.72
N SER A 207 4.05 -0.15 10.90
CA SER A 207 2.60 -0.08 11.19
C SER A 207 1.85 -1.30 10.66
N ARG A 208 0.85 -1.72 11.43
CA ARG A 208 -0.08 -2.81 11.05
C ARG A 208 -1.51 -2.41 11.40
N GLN A 209 -2.41 -2.65 10.47
CA GLN A 209 -3.86 -2.48 10.65
C GLN A 209 -4.43 -3.78 11.26
N ARG A 210 -4.35 -3.88 12.59
CA ARG A 210 -4.78 -5.04 13.38
C ARG A 210 -5.51 -4.58 14.64
N VAL A 211 -6.45 -5.42 15.10
CA VAL A 211 -7.18 -5.19 16.37
C VAL A 211 -6.37 -5.56 17.61
N TRP A 212 -5.27 -6.28 17.45
CA TRP A 212 -4.40 -6.71 18.54
C TRP A 212 -2.95 -6.37 18.24
N GLY A 213 -2.29 -5.77 19.22
CA GLY A 213 -0.88 -5.38 19.18
C GLY A 213 -0.63 -4.16 20.06
N VAL A 214 0.65 -3.78 20.19
CA VAL A 214 1.04 -2.55 20.88
C VAL A 214 0.66 -1.35 19.99
N PRO A 215 -0.14 -0.40 20.50
CA PRO A 215 -0.54 0.75 19.69
C PRO A 215 0.65 1.59 19.25
N LEU A 216 0.59 2.10 18.04
CA LEU A 216 1.53 3.10 17.52
C LEU A 216 0.97 4.50 17.80
N PRO A 217 1.44 5.20 18.87
CA PRO A 217 0.75 6.35 19.41
C PRO A 217 1.13 7.64 18.66
N ILE A 218 0.60 7.79 17.47
CA ILE A 218 0.88 8.94 16.62
C ILE A 218 -0.39 9.74 16.39
N PHE A 219 -0.31 11.04 16.65
CA PHE A 219 -1.31 12.00 16.19
C PHE A 219 -0.89 12.60 14.85
N VAL A 220 -1.82 12.64 13.90
CA VAL A 220 -1.62 13.23 12.57
C VAL A 220 -2.48 14.48 12.46
N ARG A 221 -1.89 15.61 12.06
CA ARG A 221 -2.64 16.85 11.85
C ARG A 221 -3.46 16.72 10.56
N LYS A 222 -4.77 16.96 10.67
CA LYS A 222 -5.71 16.81 9.55
C LYS A 222 -5.46 17.80 8.39
N SER A 223 -4.92 18.99 8.68
CA SER A 223 -4.72 20.03 7.68
C SER A 223 -3.59 19.75 6.68
N ASP A 224 -2.56 19.03 7.09
CA ASP A 224 -1.34 18.78 6.28
C ASP A 224 -0.84 17.35 6.32
N GLY A 225 -1.50 16.45 7.04
CA GLY A 225 -1.12 15.05 7.16
C GLY A 225 0.20 14.82 7.93
N GLN A 226 0.74 15.83 8.63
CA GLN A 226 2.01 15.70 9.33
C GLN A 226 1.84 15.14 10.75
N PRO A 227 2.79 14.28 11.19
CA PRO A 227 2.76 13.78 12.57
C PRO A 227 3.09 14.89 13.56
N LEU A 228 2.39 14.88 14.69
CA LEU A 228 2.70 15.76 15.82
C LEU A 228 3.99 15.26 16.51
N ARG A 229 4.99 16.15 16.59
CA ARG A 229 6.29 15.87 17.20
C ARG A 229 6.50 16.76 18.42
N ASP A 230 5.68 16.56 19.45
CA ASP A 230 5.76 17.32 20.69
C ASP A 230 6.23 16.41 21.83
N PRO A 231 7.38 16.69 22.46
CA PRO A 231 7.88 15.91 23.59
C PRO A 231 6.91 15.81 24.77
N ALA A 232 6.14 16.89 25.06
CA ALA A 232 5.19 16.88 26.18
C ALA A 232 4.00 15.93 25.92
N VAL A 233 3.55 15.83 24.65
CA VAL A 233 2.52 14.88 24.24
C VAL A 233 3.07 13.45 24.35
N ILE A 234 4.30 13.22 23.89
CA ILE A 234 4.94 11.91 23.96
C ILE A 234 5.12 11.45 25.41
N GLU A 235 5.51 12.34 26.30
CA GLU A 235 5.66 12.04 27.74
C GLU A 235 4.32 11.65 28.38
N ARG A 236 3.24 12.41 28.13
CA ARG A 236 1.90 12.06 28.62
C ARG A 236 1.42 10.69 28.14
N ILE A 237 1.75 10.33 26.90
CA ILE A 237 1.43 9.01 26.35
C ILE A 237 2.26 7.93 27.07
N ALA A 238 3.57 8.15 27.22
CA ALA A 238 4.47 7.21 27.89
C ALA A 238 4.05 6.95 29.35
N GLU A 239 3.71 8.01 30.10
CA GLU A 239 3.17 7.87 31.47
C GLU A 239 1.89 7.04 31.51
N ALA A 240 0.95 7.29 30.58
CA ALA A 240 -0.28 6.51 30.51
C ALA A 240 0.00 5.04 30.20
N TYR A 241 0.94 4.76 29.30
CA TYR A 241 1.34 3.39 28.98
C TYR A 241 2.01 2.69 30.17
N GLU A 242 2.82 3.38 30.92
CA GLU A 242 3.49 2.83 32.11
C GLU A 242 2.48 2.50 33.22
N GLN A 243 1.45 3.30 33.38
CA GLN A 243 0.45 3.14 34.45
C GLN A 243 -0.67 2.18 34.11
N GLU A 244 -1.15 2.19 32.85
CA GLU A 244 -2.39 1.53 32.44
C GLU A 244 -2.17 0.52 31.30
N GLY A 245 -0.98 0.50 30.70
CA GLY A 245 -0.67 -0.30 29.52
C GLY A 245 -1.07 0.37 28.20
N GLY A 246 -0.74 -0.26 27.07
CA GLY A 246 -0.97 0.29 25.73
C GLY A 246 -2.45 0.53 25.39
N ASP A 247 -3.37 -0.20 26.02
CA ASP A 247 -4.81 -0.02 25.81
C ASP A 247 -5.30 1.38 26.22
N ALA A 248 -4.56 2.11 27.07
CA ALA A 248 -4.84 3.50 27.40
C ALA A 248 -4.98 4.39 26.16
N TRP A 249 -4.23 4.09 25.09
CA TRP A 249 -4.31 4.82 23.84
C TRP A 249 -5.68 4.74 23.19
N PHE A 250 -6.26 3.57 23.08
CA PHE A 250 -7.56 3.37 22.45
C PHE A 250 -8.75 3.71 23.36
N ASN A 251 -8.55 3.59 24.66
CA ASN A 251 -9.62 3.79 25.64
C ASN A 251 -9.74 5.24 26.15
N SER A 252 -8.81 6.12 25.79
CA SER A 252 -8.80 7.50 26.22
C SER A 252 -9.15 8.47 25.09
N PRO A 253 -9.80 9.60 25.38
CA PRO A 253 -10.00 10.65 24.40
C PRO A 253 -8.66 11.31 24.04
N ALA A 254 -8.52 11.80 22.81
CA ALA A 254 -7.31 12.47 22.31
C ALA A 254 -6.88 13.66 23.22
N SER A 255 -7.84 14.38 23.81
CA SER A 255 -7.59 15.52 24.70
C SER A 255 -6.75 15.15 25.92
N ARG A 256 -6.82 13.90 26.40
CA ARG A 256 -5.98 13.41 27.51
C ARG A 256 -4.49 13.55 27.21
N PHE A 257 -4.10 13.24 25.99
CA PHE A 257 -2.70 13.24 25.56
C PHE A 257 -2.28 14.58 24.98
N LEU A 258 -3.18 15.23 24.23
CA LEU A 258 -2.92 16.51 23.59
C LEU A 258 -2.84 17.66 24.61
N GLY A 259 -3.56 17.54 25.74
CA GLY A 259 -3.63 18.60 26.75
C GLY A 259 -4.37 19.85 26.24
N ASP A 260 -4.09 20.99 26.89
CA ASP A 260 -4.72 22.27 26.56
C ASP A 260 -4.02 23.01 25.39
N ASP A 261 -2.88 22.47 24.93
CA ASP A 261 -2.06 23.12 23.90
C ASP A 261 -2.58 22.87 22.47
N TYR A 262 -3.42 21.85 22.29
CA TYR A 262 -3.91 21.40 20.99
C TYR A 262 -5.41 21.14 21.00
N ASP A 263 -6.10 21.58 19.94
CA ASP A 263 -7.50 21.20 19.70
C ASP A 263 -7.55 19.74 19.18
N PRO A 264 -8.20 18.80 19.89
CA PRO A 264 -8.33 17.42 19.45
C PRO A 264 -9.01 17.27 18.08
N ASP A 265 -9.84 18.22 17.70
CA ASP A 265 -10.54 18.19 16.41
C ASP A 265 -9.60 18.46 15.22
N ASP A 266 -8.42 19.03 15.45
CA ASP A 266 -7.40 19.27 14.43
C ASP A 266 -6.55 18.02 14.13
N PHE A 267 -6.65 16.97 14.94
CA PHE A 267 -5.80 15.79 14.85
C PHE A 267 -6.60 14.51 14.66
N GLU A 268 -5.98 13.58 13.97
CA GLU A 268 -6.41 12.19 13.91
C GLU A 268 -5.53 11.36 14.83
N GLN A 269 -6.15 10.61 15.73
CA GLN A 269 -5.47 9.65 16.60
C GLN A 269 -5.26 8.35 15.83
N GLY A 270 -3.99 7.92 15.67
CA GLY A 270 -3.63 6.71 14.95
C GLY A 270 -4.25 5.45 15.56
N LYS A 271 -4.63 4.52 14.70
CA LYS A 271 -5.24 3.23 15.10
C LYS A 271 -4.34 2.03 14.84
N ASP A 272 -3.21 2.26 14.20
CA ASP A 272 -2.26 1.21 13.87
C ASP A 272 -1.58 0.64 15.11
N VAL A 273 -1.18 -0.63 15.01
CA VAL A 273 -0.33 -1.29 16.00
C VAL A 273 1.06 -1.53 15.44
N VAL A 274 2.04 -1.65 16.32
CA VAL A 274 3.42 -1.91 15.96
C VAL A 274 3.57 -3.33 15.41
N GLU A 275 4.47 -3.49 14.47
CA GLU A 275 4.87 -4.76 13.88
C GLU A 275 5.61 -5.63 14.91
N VAL A 276 5.28 -6.92 14.98
CA VAL A 276 5.71 -7.85 16.02
C VAL A 276 7.23 -8.01 16.15
N TRP A 277 7.97 -7.85 15.06
CA TRP A 277 9.43 -7.90 15.11
C TRP A 277 10.06 -6.70 15.80
N PHE A 278 9.34 -5.58 15.84
CA PHE A 278 9.74 -4.43 16.65
C PHE A 278 9.61 -4.76 18.15
N ASP A 279 8.48 -5.39 18.55
CA ASP A 279 8.28 -5.83 19.94
C ASP A 279 9.37 -6.81 20.34
N SER A 280 9.64 -7.83 19.52
CA SER A 280 10.70 -8.80 19.75
C SER A 280 12.07 -8.14 19.86
N GLY A 281 12.43 -7.29 18.90
CA GLY A 281 13.71 -6.57 18.87
C GLY A 281 13.94 -5.63 20.06
N ALA A 282 12.87 -5.12 20.67
CA ALA A 282 12.93 -4.23 21.83
C ALA A 282 13.00 -4.96 23.19
N THR A 283 12.95 -6.31 23.20
CA THR A 283 12.90 -7.12 24.42
C THR A 283 14.06 -6.83 25.39
N HIS A 284 15.27 -6.57 24.87
CA HIS A 284 16.41 -6.20 25.70
C HIS A 284 16.15 -4.94 26.54
N ALA A 285 15.46 -3.94 26.00
CA ALA A 285 15.20 -2.68 26.67
C ALA A 285 14.10 -2.80 27.72
N PHE A 286 12.93 -3.41 27.38
CA PHE A 286 11.81 -3.43 28.32
C PHE A 286 11.79 -4.62 29.27
N VAL A 287 12.61 -5.65 29.03
CA VAL A 287 12.75 -6.82 29.93
C VAL A 287 14.10 -6.82 30.62
N LEU A 288 15.21 -6.94 29.87
CA LEU A 288 16.51 -7.23 30.47
C LEU A 288 17.11 -6.04 31.23
N GLU A 289 17.03 -4.84 30.67
CA GLU A 289 17.59 -3.63 31.32
C GLU A 289 16.76 -3.18 32.54
N ARG A 290 15.45 -3.44 32.53
CA ARG A 290 14.56 -3.02 33.59
C ARG A 290 14.43 -3.99 34.77
N ARG A 291 14.85 -5.24 34.60
CA ARG A 291 14.70 -6.29 35.60
C ARG A 291 16.05 -6.66 36.21
N PRO A 292 16.38 -6.16 37.42
CA PRO A 292 17.70 -6.35 38.04
C PRO A 292 18.03 -7.82 38.35
N GLU A 293 17.02 -8.69 38.42
CA GLU A 293 17.20 -10.13 38.59
C GLU A 293 17.61 -10.87 37.32
N LEU A 294 17.57 -10.18 36.14
CA LEU A 294 17.96 -10.77 34.87
C LEU A 294 19.33 -10.23 34.44
N LYS A 295 20.04 -11.04 33.65
CA LYS A 295 21.32 -10.65 33.09
C LYS A 295 21.15 -9.90 31.76
N TRP A 296 21.82 -8.78 31.62
CA TRP A 296 21.95 -8.05 30.35
C TRP A 296 23.45 -7.84 30.02
N PRO A 297 23.87 -8.08 28.76
CA PRO A 297 23.12 -8.73 27.68
C PRO A 297 22.79 -10.19 27.96
N ALA A 298 21.80 -10.73 27.21
CA ALA A 298 21.39 -12.12 27.34
C ALA A 298 22.52 -13.08 26.94
N ASP A 299 22.57 -14.25 27.63
CA ASP A 299 23.48 -15.34 27.23
C ASP A 299 22.97 -16.10 25.99
N LEU A 300 21.66 -16.15 25.80
CA LEU A 300 20.99 -16.75 24.67
C LEU A 300 19.72 -15.96 24.33
N TYR A 301 19.59 -15.58 23.08
CA TYR A 301 18.35 -15.03 22.51
C TYR A 301 17.87 -15.98 21.43
N LEU A 302 16.81 -16.75 21.71
CA LEU A 302 16.26 -17.74 20.81
C LEU A 302 15.09 -17.16 20.03
N GLU A 303 15.22 -17.16 18.72
CA GLU A 303 14.23 -16.68 17.77
C GLU A 303 13.96 -17.78 16.74
N GLY A 304 12.66 -18.02 16.37
CA GLY A 304 12.36 -19.09 15.43
C GLY A 304 10.94 -19.05 14.84
#